data_511f1c6fb24e0a05caa72e99bc29cea6
#
_entry.id   511f1c6fb24e0a05caa72e99bc29cea6
#
_cell.length_a   1.000
_cell.length_b   1.000
_cell.length_c   1.000
_cell.angle_alpha   90.00
_cell.angle_beta   90.00
_cell.angle_gamma   90.00
#
_symmetry.space_group_name_H-M   'P 1'
#
loop_
_entity.id
_entity.type
_entity.pdbx_description
1 polymer ?
#
loop_
_entity_poly.entity_id
_entity_poly.type
_entity_poly.pdbx_seq_one_letter_code
_entity_poly.pdbx_strand_id
1 'polypeptide(L)'
;MDEAALELAREVARLGRLAGWHLYDGNVRGEYDERKAEVQKLADTLEVLQSRLRADGIDVDVVGACSYTFDLWPRSVMRHVSPGTWVYSNTQHLRELAHHDWVAAGFVLATVVSTRNGTATLDAGSKAISPDKPLRQRFQGADEVVMMNEEHTVISSDTLDTGDRLLLVPEHTCTTAYLYSNALVRSLDGQWEYRDQLGNERSVVALTR
;
A
#
# COMPACT_ATOMS: atom_id res chain seq x y z
N MET A 1 -6.86 -17.83 -14.68
CA MET A 1 -8.26 -17.42 -14.99
C MET A 1 -8.81 -18.47 -15.91
N ASP A 2 -9.96 -18.98 -15.61
CA ASP A 2 -10.48 -20.18 -16.17
C ASP A 2 -11.94 -20.01 -16.64
N GLU A 3 -12.54 -21.06 -17.11
CA GLU A 3 -13.93 -21.11 -17.57
C GLU A 3 -14.92 -20.66 -16.46
N ALA A 4 -14.60 -20.93 -15.19
CA ALA A 4 -15.48 -20.53 -14.08
C ALA A 4 -15.63 -18.99 -13.96
N ALA A 5 -14.57 -18.23 -14.29
CA ALA A 5 -14.67 -16.75 -14.34
C ALA A 5 -15.60 -16.28 -15.44
N LEU A 6 -15.61 -16.93 -16.62
CA LEU A 6 -16.52 -16.61 -17.70
C LEU A 6 -17.96 -16.98 -17.36
N GLU A 7 -18.18 -18.15 -16.78
CA GLU A 7 -19.50 -18.58 -16.33
C GLU A 7 -20.10 -17.61 -15.30
N LEU A 8 -19.27 -17.21 -14.30
CA LEU A 8 -19.67 -16.21 -13.32
C LEU A 8 -20.05 -14.88 -13.97
N ALA A 9 -19.21 -14.38 -14.90
CA ALA A 9 -19.49 -13.13 -15.60
C ALA A 9 -20.79 -13.19 -16.40
N ARG A 10 -21.05 -14.28 -17.11
CA ARG A 10 -22.29 -14.51 -17.85
C ARG A 10 -23.51 -14.49 -16.93
N GLU A 11 -23.42 -15.18 -15.80
CA GLU A 11 -24.50 -15.21 -14.83
C GLU A 11 -24.78 -13.85 -14.20
N VAL A 12 -23.73 -13.10 -13.81
CA VAL A 12 -23.87 -11.73 -13.29
C VAL A 12 -24.45 -10.79 -14.34
N ALA A 13 -24.05 -10.92 -15.61
CA ALA A 13 -24.60 -10.15 -16.71
C ALA A 13 -26.09 -10.46 -16.93
N ARG A 14 -26.48 -11.74 -16.85
CA ARG A 14 -27.88 -12.18 -16.92
C ARG A 14 -28.75 -11.54 -15.82
N LEU A 15 -28.19 -11.28 -14.66
CA LEU A 15 -28.84 -10.56 -13.56
C LEU A 15 -28.85 -9.04 -13.75
N GLY A 16 -28.27 -8.52 -14.84
CA GLY A 16 -28.19 -7.10 -15.14
C GLY A 16 -27.25 -6.29 -14.24
N ARG A 17 -26.26 -6.94 -13.61
CA ARG A 17 -25.42 -6.33 -12.59
C ARG A 17 -23.91 -6.32 -12.89
N LEU A 18 -23.46 -6.87 -14.03
CA LEU A 18 -22.06 -6.89 -14.39
C LEU A 18 -21.59 -5.50 -14.81
N ALA A 19 -20.71 -4.87 -14.02
CA ALA A 19 -20.06 -3.62 -14.36
C ALA A 19 -18.69 -3.85 -15.04
N GLY A 20 -18.00 -4.93 -14.68
CA GLY A 20 -16.68 -5.24 -15.22
C GLY A 20 -15.92 -6.23 -14.35
N TRP A 21 -14.63 -6.35 -14.65
CA TRP A 21 -13.70 -7.16 -13.89
C TRP A 21 -12.92 -6.28 -12.91
N HIS A 22 -12.71 -6.79 -11.71
CA HIS A 22 -11.68 -6.28 -10.80
C HIS A 22 -10.55 -7.30 -10.70
N LEU A 23 -9.32 -6.87 -11.02
CA LEU A 23 -8.13 -7.71 -10.93
C LEU A 23 -7.08 -7.07 -10.03
N TYR A 24 -6.67 -7.78 -8.99
CA TYR A 24 -5.56 -7.38 -8.13
C TYR A 24 -4.35 -8.28 -8.38
N ASP A 25 -3.24 -7.68 -8.76
CA ASP A 25 -1.99 -8.33 -9.12
C ASP A 25 -0.86 -8.09 -8.12
N GLY A 26 -1.20 -7.87 -6.87
CA GLY A 26 -0.26 -7.60 -5.79
C GLY A 26 0.78 -8.69 -5.51
N ASN A 27 0.64 -9.86 -6.11
CA ASN A 27 1.62 -10.94 -6.10
C ASN A 27 2.71 -10.80 -7.17
N VAL A 28 2.52 -9.92 -8.18
CA VAL A 28 3.54 -9.67 -9.21
C VAL A 28 4.64 -8.80 -8.60
N ARG A 29 5.83 -9.38 -8.48
CA ARG A 29 7.01 -8.80 -7.84
C ARG A 29 8.26 -9.12 -8.67
N GLY A 30 9.40 -8.58 -8.27
CA GLY A 30 10.69 -8.75 -8.93
C GLY A 30 11.16 -7.50 -9.66
N GLU A 31 12.16 -7.65 -10.50
CA GLU A 31 12.70 -6.57 -11.30
C GLU A 31 11.69 -6.10 -12.37
N TYR A 32 11.93 -4.91 -12.94
CA TYR A 32 11.01 -4.28 -13.88
C TYR A 32 10.62 -5.19 -15.05
N ASP A 33 11.61 -5.83 -15.69
CA ASP A 33 11.37 -6.70 -16.84
C ASP A 33 10.63 -7.98 -16.47
N GLU A 34 10.86 -8.52 -15.28
CA GLU A 34 10.13 -9.68 -14.75
C GLU A 34 8.65 -9.34 -14.53
N ARG A 35 8.39 -8.20 -13.87
CA ARG A 35 7.01 -7.71 -13.67
C ARG A 35 6.31 -7.47 -15.00
N LYS A 36 7.00 -6.84 -15.95
CA LYS A 36 6.46 -6.57 -17.28
C LYS A 36 6.08 -7.85 -18.04
N ALA A 37 6.94 -8.87 -17.99
CA ALA A 37 6.66 -10.16 -18.61
C ALA A 37 5.46 -10.87 -17.95
N GLU A 38 5.33 -10.78 -16.64
CA GLU A 38 4.21 -11.41 -15.93
C GLU A 38 2.89 -10.66 -16.18
N VAL A 39 2.90 -9.33 -16.16
CA VAL A 39 1.74 -8.51 -16.54
C VAL A 39 1.31 -8.78 -17.97
N GLN A 40 2.25 -8.97 -18.91
CA GLN A 40 1.90 -9.30 -20.29
C GLN A 40 1.14 -10.63 -20.39
N LYS A 41 1.56 -11.68 -19.69
CA LYS A 41 0.84 -12.96 -19.64
C LYS A 41 -0.58 -12.81 -19.06
N LEU A 42 -0.73 -12.00 -18.03
CA LEU A 42 -2.05 -11.71 -17.47
C LEU A 42 -2.92 -10.92 -18.46
N ALA A 43 -2.32 -9.96 -19.15
CA ALA A 43 -3.00 -9.16 -20.17
C ALA A 43 -3.49 -10.03 -21.33
N ASP A 44 -2.64 -10.91 -21.86
CA ASP A 44 -3.01 -11.86 -22.93
C ASP A 44 -4.19 -12.74 -22.50
N THR A 45 -4.17 -13.21 -21.27
CA THR A 45 -5.26 -14.01 -20.71
C THR A 45 -6.55 -13.22 -20.60
N LEU A 46 -6.49 -11.98 -20.10
CA LEU A 46 -7.67 -11.10 -19.99
C LEU A 46 -8.24 -10.74 -21.36
N GLU A 47 -7.40 -10.49 -22.35
CA GLU A 47 -7.84 -10.18 -23.71
C GLU A 47 -8.63 -11.33 -24.33
N VAL A 48 -8.21 -12.57 -24.11
CA VAL A 48 -8.97 -13.77 -24.51
C VAL A 48 -10.32 -13.82 -23.82
N LEU A 49 -10.37 -13.61 -22.49
CA LEU A 49 -11.62 -13.62 -21.73
C LEU A 49 -12.57 -12.51 -22.17
N GLN A 50 -12.07 -11.29 -22.35
CA GLN A 50 -12.88 -10.16 -22.85
C GLN A 50 -13.42 -10.44 -24.27
N SER A 51 -12.61 -11.05 -25.14
CA SER A 51 -13.02 -11.41 -26.51
C SER A 51 -14.16 -12.43 -26.51
N ARG A 52 -14.09 -13.42 -25.62
CA ARG A 52 -15.16 -14.41 -25.45
C ARG A 52 -16.46 -13.79 -24.92
N LEU A 53 -16.39 -12.89 -23.94
CA LEU A 53 -17.57 -12.19 -23.44
C LEU A 53 -18.18 -11.26 -24.50
N ARG A 54 -17.34 -10.56 -25.29
CA ARG A 54 -17.83 -9.73 -26.40
C ARG A 54 -18.56 -10.57 -27.46
N ALA A 55 -18.10 -11.79 -27.73
CA ALA A 55 -18.79 -12.70 -28.62
C ALA A 55 -20.19 -13.10 -28.10
N ASP A 56 -20.39 -13.08 -26.79
CA ASP A 56 -21.68 -13.29 -26.13
C ASP A 56 -22.50 -11.97 -26.01
N GLY A 57 -22.03 -10.86 -26.59
CA GLY A 57 -22.67 -9.54 -26.50
C GLY A 57 -22.44 -8.82 -25.18
N ILE A 58 -21.48 -9.28 -24.37
CA ILE A 58 -21.14 -8.71 -23.07
C ILE A 58 -19.81 -7.95 -23.19
N ASP A 59 -19.85 -6.61 -23.18
CA ASP A 59 -18.67 -5.78 -23.16
C ASP A 59 -18.41 -5.27 -21.73
N VAL A 60 -17.19 -5.46 -21.24
CA VAL A 60 -16.81 -5.15 -19.86
C VAL A 60 -15.46 -4.47 -19.78
N ASP A 61 -15.37 -3.50 -18.92
CA ASP A 61 -14.07 -2.90 -18.56
C ASP A 61 -13.33 -3.72 -17.50
N VAL A 62 -12.03 -3.46 -17.39
CA VAL A 62 -11.18 -4.01 -16.33
C VAL A 62 -10.63 -2.84 -15.50
N VAL A 63 -10.76 -2.94 -14.20
CA VAL A 63 -10.10 -2.07 -13.23
C VAL A 63 -9.20 -2.92 -12.34
N GLY A 64 -7.99 -2.45 -12.07
CA GLY A 64 -7.08 -3.23 -11.22
C GLY A 64 -5.70 -2.62 -11.11
N ALA A 65 -4.70 -3.47 -11.12
CA ALA A 65 -3.29 -3.18 -10.89
C ALA A 65 -2.96 -2.77 -9.45
N CYS A 66 -1.70 -2.83 -9.10
CA CYS A 66 -1.15 -2.33 -7.86
C CYS A 66 -0.06 -1.27 -8.12
N SER A 67 0.56 -0.74 -7.08
CA SER A 67 1.62 0.27 -7.22
C SER A 67 2.87 -0.24 -7.96
N TYR A 68 3.03 -1.55 -8.11
CA TYR A 68 4.15 -2.18 -8.80
C TYR A 68 3.92 -2.42 -10.29
N THR A 69 2.68 -2.32 -10.76
CA THR A 69 2.28 -2.80 -12.09
C THR A 69 1.40 -1.85 -12.87
N PHE A 70 0.92 -0.77 -12.26
CA PHE A 70 -0.08 0.12 -12.86
C PHE A 70 0.36 0.73 -14.19
N ASP A 71 1.66 0.94 -14.41
CA ASP A 71 2.28 1.50 -15.60
C ASP A 71 2.63 0.44 -16.67
N LEU A 72 2.51 -0.85 -16.33
CA LEU A 72 2.86 -1.98 -17.17
C LEU A 72 1.68 -2.54 -17.96
N TRP A 73 0.45 -2.24 -17.55
CA TRP A 73 -0.76 -2.76 -18.18
C TRP A 73 -1.05 -2.11 -19.54
N PRO A 74 -1.31 -2.89 -20.61
CA PRO A 74 -1.77 -2.35 -21.87
C PRO A 74 -3.14 -1.67 -21.71
N ARG A 75 -3.26 -0.43 -22.16
CA ARG A 75 -4.54 0.33 -22.10
C ARG A 75 -5.67 -0.29 -22.90
N SER A 76 -5.36 -1.15 -23.87
CA SER A 76 -6.35 -1.92 -24.61
C SER A 76 -7.06 -2.98 -23.76
N VAL A 77 -6.40 -3.44 -22.70
CA VAL A 77 -6.91 -4.49 -21.79
C VAL A 77 -7.44 -3.88 -20.50
N MET A 78 -6.68 -2.96 -19.88
CA MET A 78 -7.03 -2.32 -18.60
C MET A 78 -7.02 -0.80 -18.77
N ARG A 79 -8.20 -0.19 -18.82
CA ARG A 79 -8.36 1.27 -18.97
C ARG A 79 -8.24 2.02 -17.67
N HIS A 80 -8.56 1.36 -16.56
CA HIS A 80 -8.60 1.95 -15.23
C HIS A 80 -7.66 1.21 -14.31
N VAL A 81 -6.75 1.94 -13.69
CA VAL A 81 -5.82 1.41 -12.68
C VAL A 81 -6.15 1.97 -11.31
N SER A 82 -6.01 1.14 -10.27
CA SER A 82 -6.38 1.48 -8.90
C SER A 82 -5.25 1.27 -7.88
N PRO A 83 -4.01 1.74 -8.15
CA PRO A 83 -2.94 1.66 -7.18
C PRO A 83 -3.27 2.55 -5.97
N GLY A 84 -3.08 2.04 -4.76
CA GLY A 84 -3.42 2.75 -3.52
C GLY A 84 -2.20 3.30 -2.78
N THR A 85 -1.28 2.44 -2.41
CA THR A 85 -0.16 2.75 -1.50
C THR A 85 0.82 3.80 -2.06
N TRP A 86 0.89 3.97 -3.36
CA TRP A 86 1.79 4.93 -4.01
C TRP A 86 1.62 6.37 -3.50
N VAL A 87 0.43 6.76 -3.06
CA VAL A 87 0.16 8.10 -2.51
C VAL A 87 0.97 8.43 -1.26
N TYR A 88 1.42 7.40 -0.54
CA TYR A 88 2.30 7.55 0.63
C TYR A 88 3.76 7.30 0.28
N SER A 89 4.03 6.46 -0.72
CA SER A 89 5.36 6.06 -1.16
C SER A 89 6.24 5.57 0.00
N ASN A 90 5.96 4.38 0.49
CA ASN A 90 6.68 3.74 1.59
C ASN A 90 8.15 3.42 1.21
N THR A 91 8.96 3.00 2.20
CA THR A 91 10.39 2.73 1.96
C THR A 91 10.62 1.63 0.92
N GLN A 92 9.74 0.64 0.85
CA GLN A 92 9.81 -0.41 -0.16
C GLN A 92 9.63 0.16 -1.58
N HIS A 93 8.68 1.06 -1.79
CA HIS A 93 8.49 1.73 -3.07
C HIS A 93 9.70 2.60 -3.44
N LEU A 94 10.25 3.35 -2.50
CA LEU A 94 11.43 4.19 -2.75
C LEU A 94 12.63 3.38 -3.20
N ARG A 95 12.77 2.15 -2.70
CA ARG A 95 13.85 1.23 -3.05
C ARG A 95 13.59 0.49 -4.36
N GLU A 96 12.40 -0.11 -4.51
CA GLU A 96 12.08 -1.05 -5.58
C GLU A 96 11.48 -0.39 -6.83
N LEU A 97 10.95 0.83 -6.69
CA LEU A 97 10.32 1.60 -7.74
C LEU A 97 10.98 2.98 -7.95
N ALA A 98 12.28 3.05 -7.72
CA ALA A 98 13.06 4.30 -7.81
C ALA A 98 12.94 5.01 -9.16
N HIS A 99 12.63 4.29 -10.24
CA HIS A 99 12.42 4.86 -11.58
C HIS A 99 11.17 5.75 -11.70
N HIS A 100 10.29 5.75 -10.71
CA HIS A 100 9.13 6.67 -10.68
C HIS A 100 9.44 8.02 -10.02
N ASP A 101 10.63 8.21 -9.44
CA ASP A 101 11.02 9.42 -8.70
C ASP A 101 10.04 9.82 -7.59
N TRP A 102 9.36 8.84 -7.00
CA TRP A 102 8.43 9.10 -5.91
C TRP A 102 9.17 9.50 -4.64
N VAL A 103 8.51 10.34 -3.85
CA VAL A 103 9.01 10.77 -2.55
C VAL A 103 8.09 10.28 -1.44
N ALA A 104 8.65 9.99 -0.26
CA ALA A 104 7.85 9.64 0.89
C ALA A 104 6.90 10.79 1.26
N ALA A 105 5.62 10.48 1.47
CA ALA A 105 4.59 11.43 1.86
C ALA A 105 3.84 11.02 3.14
N GLY A 106 4.05 9.78 3.61
CA GLY A 106 3.48 9.27 4.86
C GLY A 106 4.58 9.03 5.90
N PHE A 107 4.46 9.68 7.06
CA PHE A 107 5.46 9.62 8.13
C PHE A 107 4.80 9.35 9.47
N VAL A 108 5.54 8.68 10.36
CA VAL A 108 5.26 8.67 11.79
C VAL A 108 6.24 9.61 12.47
N LEU A 109 5.73 10.62 13.18
CA LEU A 109 6.55 11.51 14.00
C LEU A 109 6.86 10.80 15.31
N ALA A 110 8.13 10.60 15.61
CA ALA A 110 8.61 10.03 16.85
C ALA A 110 9.48 11.01 17.62
N THR A 111 9.43 10.92 18.96
CA THR A 111 10.27 11.71 19.87
C THR A 111 11.24 10.78 20.61
N VAL A 112 12.47 11.20 20.77
CA VAL A 112 13.43 10.52 21.65
C VAL A 112 13.05 10.79 23.10
N VAL A 113 12.65 9.76 23.81
CA VAL A 113 12.23 9.87 25.22
C VAL A 113 13.35 9.58 26.22
N SER A 114 14.39 8.88 25.78
CA SER A 114 15.60 8.67 26.60
C SER A 114 16.79 8.25 25.74
N THR A 115 17.99 8.53 26.23
CA THR A 115 19.25 8.10 25.63
C THR A 115 20.13 7.41 26.68
N ARG A 116 20.82 6.34 26.28
CA ARG A 116 21.74 5.63 27.19
C ARG A 116 22.69 4.71 26.40
N ASN A 117 23.99 4.81 26.71
CA ASN A 117 25.02 3.87 26.24
C ASN A 117 24.97 3.60 24.71
N GLY A 118 24.95 4.64 23.91
CA GLY A 118 24.92 4.50 22.44
C GLY A 118 23.56 4.05 21.87
N THR A 119 22.49 4.22 22.65
CA THR A 119 21.12 3.96 22.18
C THR A 119 20.19 5.12 22.48
N ALA A 120 19.17 5.28 21.64
CA ALA A 120 18.05 6.19 21.85
C ALA A 120 16.74 5.40 21.84
N THR A 121 15.80 5.78 22.71
CA THR A 121 14.46 5.20 22.79
C THR A 121 13.46 6.18 22.20
N LEU A 122 12.69 5.72 21.21
CA LEU A 122 11.62 6.47 20.56
C LEU A 122 10.26 6.11 21.17
N ASP A 123 9.34 7.07 21.22
CA ASP A 123 7.93 6.89 21.61
C ASP A 123 7.05 6.27 20.51
N ALA A 124 7.65 5.62 19.53
CA ALA A 124 6.96 4.95 18.44
C ALA A 124 7.32 3.46 18.42
N GLY A 125 6.45 2.64 18.95
CA GLY A 125 6.55 1.18 18.94
C GLY A 125 5.62 0.51 17.94
N SER A 126 5.29 -0.76 18.16
CA SER A 126 4.44 -1.56 17.26
C SER A 126 2.98 -1.09 17.19
N LYS A 127 2.54 -0.26 18.14
CA LYS A 127 1.24 0.41 18.10
C LYS A 127 1.23 1.68 17.25
N ALA A 128 2.41 2.23 16.94
CA ALA A 128 2.57 3.39 16.07
C ALA A 128 3.04 3.01 14.66
N ILE A 129 3.83 1.95 14.52
CA ILE A 129 4.33 1.44 13.23
C ILE A 129 4.03 -0.05 13.15
N SER A 130 3.37 -0.47 12.08
CA SER A 130 2.97 -1.86 11.90
C SER A 130 4.15 -2.84 12.03
N PRO A 131 3.98 -3.93 12.80
CA PRO A 131 5.01 -4.93 13.03
C PRO A 131 5.05 -6.05 11.97
N ASP A 132 4.37 -5.89 10.84
CA ASP A 132 4.22 -6.91 9.79
C ASP A 132 5.46 -7.10 8.90
N LYS A 133 6.53 -6.36 9.17
CA LYS A 133 7.82 -6.49 8.50
C LYS A 133 8.92 -6.90 9.51
N PRO A 134 10.03 -7.50 9.04
CA PRO A 134 11.17 -7.80 9.89
C PRO A 134 11.63 -6.57 10.69
N LEU A 135 12.08 -6.74 11.92
CA LEU A 135 12.37 -5.67 12.86
C LEU A 135 13.24 -4.55 12.24
N ARG A 136 14.33 -4.91 11.57
CA ARG A 136 15.28 -3.96 10.97
C ARG A 136 14.79 -3.30 9.68
N GLN A 137 13.62 -3.68 9.19
CA GLN A 137 13.03 -3.17 7.95
C GLN A 137 11.70 -2.44 8.19
N ARG A 138 11.29 -2.21 9.44
CA ARG A 138 9.96 -1.65 9.73
C ARG A 138 9.80 -0.21 9.31
N PHE A 139 10.89 0.55 9.30
CA PHE A 139 10.91 1.95 8.88
C PHE A 139 12.33 2.41 8.49
N GLN A 140 12.39 3.57 7.84
CA GLN A 140 13.60 4.37 7.64
C GLN A 140 13.44 5.73 8.32
N GLY A 141 14.55 6.48 8.44
CA GLY A 141 14.57 7.79 9.09
C GLY A 141 15.16 7.77 10.50
N ALA A 142 15.71 6.62 10.91
CA ALA A 142 16.51 6.46 12.10
C ALA A 142 17.65 5.45 11.85
N ASP A 143 18.58 5.37 12.78
CA ASP A 143 19.64 4.37 12.78
C ASP A 143 19.12 2.95 13.03
N GLU A 144 20.01 1.99 13.20
CA GLU A 144 19.67 0.58 13.32
C GLU A 144 18.69 0.31 14.47
N VAL A 145 17.58 -0.36 14.17
CA VAL A 145 16.62 -0.79 15.18
C VAL A 145 17.17 -1.98 15.96
N VAL A 146 17.37 -1.77 17.26
CA VAL A 146 17.84 -2.79 18.21
C VAL A 146 16.67 -3.61 18.73
N MET A 147 15.58 -2.96 19.13
CA MET A 147 14.42 -3.60 19.74
C MET A 147 13.16 -2.73 19.50
N MET A 148 12.01 -3.36 19.36
CA MET A 148 10.72 -2.68 19.34
C MET A 148 9.74 -3.43 20.25
N ASN A 149 9.13 -2.69 21.15
CA ASN A 149 8.02 -3.13 21.98
C ASN A 149 6.71 -2.46 21.51
N GLU A 150 5.68 -2.47 22.35
CA GLU A 150 4.37 -1.92 22.01
C GLU A 150 4.42 -0.41 21.79
N GLU A 151 4.99 0.34 22.75
CA GLU A 151 5.00 1.81 22.76
C GLU A 151 6.35 2.39 22.32
N HIS A 152 7.45 1.63 22.41
CA HIS A 152 8.78 2.14 22.24
C HIS A 152 9.62 1.33 21.25
N THR A 153 10.50 2.03 20.55
CA THR A 153 11.58 1.44 19.75
C THR A 153 12.92 1.92 20.25
N VAL A 154 13.84 1.00 20.45
CA VAL A 154 15.24 1.32 20.75
C VAL A 154 16.04 1.24 19.46
N ILE A 155 16.79 2.30 19.17
CA ILE A 155 17.70 2.40 18.02
C ILE A 155 19.13 2.63 18.52
N SER A 156 20.13 2.20 17.74
CA SER A 156 21.52 2.62 17.96
C SER A 156 21.64 4.10 17.64
N SER A 157 22.23 4.90 18.52
CA SER A 157 22.56 6.30 18.22
C SER A 157 23.48 6.90 19.28
N ASP A 158 24.54 7.57 18.81
CA ASP A 158 25.46 8.36 19.64
C ASP A 158 25.23 9.88 19.45
N THR A 159 24.28 10.27 18.60
CA THR A 159 24.10 11.68 18.18
C THR A 159 22.78 12.30 18.56
N LEU A 160 21.81 11.49 18.96
CA LEU A 160 20.48 11.96 19.34
C LEU A 160 20.40 12.29 20.82
N ASP A 161 19.68 13.36 21.13
CA ASP A 161 19.38 13.79 22.49
C ASP A 161 17.90 13.59 22.83
N THR A 162 17.59 13.46 24.12
CA THR A 162 16.22 13.40 24.62
C THR A 162 15.45 14.65 24.22
N GLY A 163 14.32 14.49 23.55
CA GLY A 163 13.49 15.55 22.99
C GLY A 163 13.67 15.74 21.49
N ASP A 164 14.66 15.13 20.85
CA ASP A 164 14.80 15.14 19.40
C ASP A 164 13.62 14.46 18.71
N ARG A 165 13.27 14.94 17.53
CA ARG A 165 12.14 14.45 16.74
C ARG A 165 12.61 13.87 15.43
N LEU A 166 12.06 12.71 15.08
CA LEU A 166 12.36 11.96 13.87
C LEU A 166 11.09 11.75 13.04
N LEU A 167 11.22 11.89 11.74
CA LEU A 167 10.18 11.48 10.79
C LEU A 167 10.52 10.09 10.27
N LEU A 168 9.77 9.10 10.69
CA LEU A 168 9.96 7.70 10.33
C LEU A 168 9.08 7.37 9.13
N VAL A 169 9.68 6.84 8.06
CA VAL A 169 8.97 6.35 6.87
C VAL A 169 8.69 4.85 7.06
N PRO A 170 7.43 4.42 7.21
CA PRO A 170 7.11 3.00 7.37
C PRO A 170 7.51 2.18 6.14
N GLU A 171 7.97 0.95 6.35
CA GLU A 171 8.14 -0.01 5.26
C GLU A 171 6.78 -0.44 4.67
N HIS A 172 5.74 -0.52 5.50
CA HIS A 172 4.38 -0.83 5.05
C HIS A 172 3.39 0.23 5.54
N THR A 173 3.18 1.23 4.73
CA THR A 173 2.31 2.36 5.12
C THR A 173 0.84 1.96 5.25
N CYS A 174 0.31 1.02 4.47
CA CYS A 174 -1.10 0.62 4.56
C CYS A 174 -1.49 0.16 5.95
N THR A 175 -0.72 -0.76 6.54
CA THR A 175 -0.97 -1.30 7.87
C THR A 175 -0.61 -0.31 8.98
N THR A 176 0.36 0.58 8.75
CA THR A 176 0.68 1.66 9.68
C THR A 176 -0.40 2.73 9.70
N ALA A 177 -0.84 3.21 8.54
CA ALA A 177 -1.92 4.20 8.45
C ALA A 177 -3.21 3.72 9.12
N TYR A 178 -3.50 2.42 9.02
CA TYR A 178 -4.67 1.81 9.67
C TYR A 178 -4.67 1.93 11.21
N LEU A 179 -3.51 2.16 11.84
CA LEU A 179 -3.40 2.34 13.30
C LEU A 179 -3.92 3.71 13.78
N TYR A 180 -4.15 4.65 12.87
CA TYR A 180 -4.50 6.03 13.17
C TYR A 180 -5.91 6.37 12.69
N SER A 181 -6.66 7.11 13.52
CA SER A 181 -7.99 7.64 13.15
C SER A 181 -7.92 8.95 12.37
N ASN A 182 -6.80 9.65 12.45
CA ASN A 182 -6.58 10.93 11.77
C ASN A 182 -5.09 11.12 11.44
N ALA A 183 -4.82 12.08 10.59
CA ALA A 183 -3.47 12.47 10.21
C ALA A 183 -3.33 13.99 10.21
N LEU A 184 -2.13 14.48 10.52
CA LEU A 184 -1.74 15.86 10.32
C LEU A 184 -1.20 16.00 8.89
N VAL A 185 -1.91 16.73 8.05
CA VAL A 185 -1.60 16.89 6.63
C VAL A 185 -1.03 18.28 6.36
N ARG A 186 0.10 18.33 5.67
CA ARG A 186 0.65 19.58 5.16
C ARG A 186 0.24 19.76 3.70
N SER A 187 -0.51 20.80 3.42
CA SER A 187 -0.91 21.19 2.06
C SER A 187 0.23 21.83 1.26
N LEU A 188 0.04 21.96 -0.04
CA LEU A 188 1.07 22.54 -0.94
C LEU A 188 1.42 23.99 -0.64
N ASP A 189 0.48 24.75 -0.07
CA ASP A 189 0.70 26.12 0.41
C ASP A 189 1.37 26.20 1.79
N GLY A 190 1.70 25.04 2.36
CA GLY A 190 2.43 24.92 3.62
C GLY A 190 1.57 24.95 4.88
N GLN A 191 0.24 25.03 4.75
CA GLN A 191 -0.66 24.98 5.88
C GLN A 191 -0.78 23.55 6.44
N TRP A 192 -1.02 23.47 7.76
CA TRP A 192 -1.23 22.19 8.45
C TRP A 192 -2.69 22.06 8.84
N GLU A 193 -3.27 20.89 8.61
CA GLU A 193 -4.65 20.56 8.97
C GLU A 193 -4.79 19.13 9.47
N TYR A 194 -5.72 18.92 10.39
CA TYR A 194 -6.14 17.58 10.77
C TYR A 194 -7.15 17.06 9.75
N ARG A 195 -6.93 15.80 9.32
CA ARG A 195 -7.87 15.07 8.47
C ARG A 195 -8.17 13.71 9.04
N ASP A 196 -9.43 13.33 9.02
CA ASP A 196 -9.86 12.01 9.40
C ASP A 196 -9.33 10.96 8.42
N GLN A 197 -8.89 9.84 8.96
CA GLN A 197 -8.46 8.68 8.18
C GLN A 197 -9.70 7.84 7.87
N LEU A 198 -10.19 7.95 6.64
CA LEU A 198 -11.35 7.17 6.20
C LEU A 198 -10.99 5.70 5.96
N GLY A 199 -11.94 4.79 6.21
CA GLY A 199 -11.81 3.38 5.89
C GLY A 199 -11.05 2.52 6.90
N ASN A 200 -10.67 3.06 8.07
CA ASN A 200 -10.05 2.29 9.15
C ASN A 200 -11.06 1.79 10.20
N GLU A 201 -12.31 2.20 10.12
CA GLU A 201 -13.35 1.81 11.05
C GLU A 201 -13.92 0.42 10.70
N ARG A 202 -13.90 -0.47 11.68
CA ARG A 202 -14.59 -1.76 11.65
C ARG A 202 -15.68 -1.76 12.71
N SER A 203 -16.89 -1.44 12.30
CA SER A 203 -18.05 -1.48 13.20
C SER A 203 -18.56 -2.91 13.35
N VAL A 204 -18.84 -3.32 14.57
CA VAL A 204 -19.60 -4.53 14.83
C VAL A 204 -21.07 -4.21 14.55
N VAL A 205 -21.61 -4.69 13.44
CA VAL A 205 -23.02 -4.59 13.13
C VAL A 205 -23.75 -5.72 13.87
N ALA A 206 -24.60 -5.37 14.81
CA ALA A 206 -25.49 -6.34 15.42
C ALA A 206 -26.48 -6.81 14.33
N LEU A 207 -26.39 -8.08 13.96
CA LEU A 207 -27.41 -8.72 13.13
C LEU A 207 -28.67 -8.87 14.01
N THR A 208 -29.57 -7.92 13.93
CA THR A 208 -30.95 -8.11 14.44
C THR A 208 -31.62 -9.14 13.53
N ARG A 209 -31.95 -10.30 14.10
CA ARG A 209 -32.77 -11.34 13.47
C ARG A 209 -34.22 -10.90 13.31
#